data_0f6d5325f97b6fb461a943137b0ffd82
#
_entry.id   0f6d5325f97b6fb461a943137b0ffd82
#
_cell.length_a   1.000
_cell.length_b   1.000
_cell.length_c   1.000
_cell.angle_alpha   90.00
_cell.angle_beta   90.00
_cell.angle_gamma   90.00
#
_symmetry.space_group_name_H-M   'P 1'
#
loop_
_entity.id
_entity.type
_entity.pdbx_description
1 polymer ?
#
loop_
_entity_poly.entity_id
_entity_poly.type
_entity_poly.pdbx_seq_one_letter_code
_entity_poly.pdbx_strand_id
1 'polypeptide(L)'
;MLSNLSIRVRLLLASTVVQVVMLTLLLTNSGRLMNEATTASLNTLIAQNAGILNVVTATFVPQGRYNELQDALGELLNETNEGLIYVRIVDSTGQTRVRAGLPEMLTLPLPDDAAALNLGAGTQHNLIHIRRPVLLERNQVGYVQFGVSVSALSLAKQRILNQGIAIASAEVLLTLLLLGTVGYLMTRNLGRLLRGSQAIAAGQLSHRLPE
;
A
#
# COMPACT_ATOMS: atom_id res chain seq x y z
N MET A 1 33.57 -23.28 4.45
CA MET A 1 32.94 -23.74 3.21
C MET A 1 33.11 -22.80 1.99
N LEU A 2 33.34 -21.51 2.17
CA LEU A 2 33.52 -20.53 1.07
C LEU A 2 34.95 -20.48 0.47
N SER A 3 35.91 -21.17 1.10
CA SER A 3 37.31 -21.11 0.66
C SER A 3 37.62 -21.78 -0.68
N ASN A 4 36.79 -22.71 -1.12
CA ASN A 4 37.02 -23.48 -2.35
C ASN A 4 36.27 -22.93 -3.57
N LEU A 5 35.54 -21.80 -3.43
CA LEU A 5 34.83 -21.17 -4.51
C LEU A 5 35.78 -20.22 -5.30
N SER A 6 35.69 -20.25 -6.63
CA SER A 6 36.43 -19.30 -7.44
C SER A 6 36.15 -17.85 -7.06
N ILE A 7 37.11 -16.97 -7.21
CA ILE A 7 36.98 -15.53 -6.88
C ILE A 7 35.73 -14.92 -7.53
N ARG A 8 35.35 -15.37 -8.70
CA ARG A 8 34.15 -14.94 -9.44
C ARG A 8 32.88 -15.24 -8.67
N VAL A 9 32.74 -16.50 -8.18
CA VAL A 9 31.56 -16.93 -7.43
C VAL A 9 31.45 -16.17 -6.12
N ARG A 10 32.58 -15.87 -5.48
CA ARG A 10 32.59 -15.05 -4.26
C ARG A 10 32.11 -13.62 -4.51
N LEU A 11 32.57 -12.98 -5.58
CA LEU A 11 32.13 -11.63 -5.98
C LEU A 11 30.64 -11.61 -6.34
N LEU A 12 30.18 -12.57 -7.12
CA LEU A 12 28.77 -12.72 -7.46
C LEU A 12 27.89 -12.89 -6.20
N LEU A 13 28.29 -13.78 -5.31
CA LEU A 13 27.56 -14.00 -4.04
C LEU A 13 27.55 -12.74 -3.17
N ALA A 14 28.70 -12.08 -3.00
CA ALA A 14 28.77 -10.85 -2.21
C ALA A 14 27.87 -9.75 -2.79
N SER A 15 27.90 -9.54 -4.12
CA SER A 15 27.03 -8.57 -4.81
C SER A 15 25.55 -8.92 -4.65
N THR A 16 25.20 -10.20 -4.82
CA THR A 16 23.81 -10.66 -4.66
C THR A 16 23.32 -10.45 -3.20
N VAL A 17 24.15 -10.75 -2.22
CA VAL A 17 23.79 -10.53 -0.80
C VAL A 17 23.52 -9.04 -0.55
N VAL A 18 24.43 -8.16 -0.98
CA VAL A 18 24.26 -6.72 -0.83
C VAL A 18 22.96 -6.24 -1.51
N GLN A 19 22.70 -6.70 -2.72
CA GLN A 19 21.46 -6.37 -3.45
C GLN A 19 20.22 -6.83 -2.71
N VAL A 20 20.18 -8.08 -2.23
CA VAL A 20 19.03 -8.61 -1.48
C VAL A 20 18.80 -7.81 -0.19
N VAL A 21 19.88 -7.44 0.54
CA VAL A 21 19.77 -6.61 1.73
C VAL A 21 19.20 -5.23 1.39
N MET A 22 19.76 -4.56 0.38
CA MET A 22 19.30 -3.22 -0.05
C MET A 22 17.84 -3.26 -0.51
N LEU A 23 17.47 -4.28 -1.26
CA LEU A 23 16.10 -4.48 -1.73
C LEU A 23 15.12 -4.69 -0.57
N THR A 24 15.49 -5.51 0.39
CA THR A 24 14.69 -5.78 1.59
C THR A 24 14.49 -4.49 2.39
N LEU A 25 15.54 -3.69 2.60
CA LEU A 25 15.46 -2.40 3.26
C LEU A 25 14.55 -1.42 2.51
N LEU A 26 14.68 -1.36 1.19
CA LEU A 26 13.85 -0.48 0.34
C LEU A 26 12.38 -0.88 0.39
N LEU A 27 12.06 -2.16 0.25
CA LEU A 27 10.68 -2.65 0.29
C LEU A 27 10.04 -2.44 1.68
N THR A 28 10.78 -2.69 2.76
CA THR A 28 10.27 -2.48 4.12
C THR A 28 10.03 -1.00 4.39
N ASN A 29 10.95 -0.12 4.00
CA ASN A 29 10.80 1.32 4.17
C ASN A 29 9.66 1.89 3.30
N SER A 30 9.58 1.48 2.03
CA SER A 30 8.47 1.86 1.14
C SER A 30 7.11 1.39 1.67
N GLY A 31 7.03 0.17 2.19
CA GLY A 31 5.81 -0.36 2.80
C GLY A 31 5.37 0.46 4.01
N ARG A 32 6.32 0.90 4.85
CA ARG A 32 6.03 1.76 6.00
C ARG A 32 5.52 3.13 5.58
N LEU A 33 6.24 3.82 4.69
CA LEU A 33 5.82 5.12 4.16
C LEU A 33 4.44 5.06 3.50
N MET A 34 4.17 3.99 2.75
CA MET A 34 2.88 3.79 2.12
C MET A 34 1.75 3.59 3.14
N ASN A 35 1.99 2.85 4.23
CA ASN A 35 1.01 2.71 5.29
C ASN A 35 0.73 4.05 6.00
N GLU A 36 1.78 4.83 6.29
CA GLU A 36 1.65 6.15 6.89
C GLU A 36 0.85 7.10 5.99
N ALA A 37 1.18 7.17 4.70
CA ALA A 37 0.45 7.99 3.71
C ALA A 37 -1.01 7.54 3.54
N THR A 38 -1.26 6.24 3.51
CA THR A 38 -2.60 5.66 3.42
C THR A 38 -3.44 6.04 4.64
N THR A 39 -2.88 5.91 5.83
CA THR A 39 -3.58 6.26 7.09
C THR A 39 -3.88 7.76 7.15
N ALA A 40 -2.94 8.61 6.74
CA ALA A 40 -3.14 10.05 6.67
C ALA A 40 -4.26 10.43 5.69
N SER A 41 -4.26 9.84 4.49
CA SER A 41 -5.32 10.05 3.49
C SER A 41 -6.69 9.60 3.98
N LEU A 42 -6.77 8.44 4.63
CA LEU A 42 -8.01 7.95 5.24
C LEU A 42 -8.53 8.87 6.33
N ASN A 43 -7.66 9.34 7.22
CA ASN A 43 -8.06 10.28 8.27
C ASN A 43 -8.60 11.58 7.68
N THR A 44 -8.01 12.07 6.61
CA THR A 44 -8.49 13.27 5.90
C THR A 44 -9.87 13.03 5.28
N LEU A 45 -10.06 11.91 4.58
CA LEU A 45 -11.36 11.53 3.99
C LEU A 45 -12.44 11.38 5.07
N ILE A 46 -12.12 10.72 6.17
CA ILE A 46 -13.04 10.55 7.31
C ILE A 46 -13.42 11.90 7.91
N ALA A 47 -12.44 12.80 8.09
CA ALA A 47 -12.69 14.12 8.65
C ALA A 47 -13.55 14.98 7.73
N GLN A 48 -13.30 14.97 6.42
CA GLN A 48 -14.10 15.67 5.41
C GLN A 48 -15.54 15.17 5.39
N ASN A 49 -15.75 13.87 5.25
CA ASN A 49 -17.08 13.26 5.26
C ASN A 49 -17.82 13.54 6.57
N ALA A 50 -17.14 13.39 7.72
CA ALA A 50 -17.73 13.70 9.02
C ALA A 50 -18.13 15.17 9.14
N GLY A 51 -17.32 16.09 8.59
CA GLY A 51 -17.64 17.53 8.55
C GLY A 51 -18.89 17.81 7.73
N ILE A 52 -18.97 17.30 6.51
CA ILE A 52 -20.13 17.46 5.62
C ILE A 52 -21.38 16.86 6.27
N LEU A 53 -21.30 15.63 6.76
CA LEU A 53 -22.39 14.93 7.41
C LEU A 53 -22.86 15.67 8.68
N ASN A 54 -21.94 16.25 9.46
CA ASN A 54 -22.30 17.04 10.63
C ASN A 54 -23.10 18.31 10.22
N VAL A 55 -22.65 19.04 9.22
CA VAL A 55 -23.33 20.24 8.74
C VAL A 55 -24.74 19.92 8.23
N VAL A 56 -24.86 18.90 7.36
CA VAL A 56 -26.16 18.48 6.82
C VAL A 56 -27.08 18.01 7.97
N THR A 57 -26.60 17.15 8.87
CA THR A 57 -27.39 16.60 9.97
C THR A 57 -27.80 17.68 10.98
N ALA A 58 -26.89 18.60 11.34
CA ALA A 58 -27.16 19.69 12.27
C ALA A 58 -28.21 20.67 11.75
N THR A 59 -28.38 20.75 10.43
CA THR A 59 -29.40 21.61 9.82
C THR A 59 -30.82 21.03 9.94
N PHE A 60 -30.97 19.73 9.78
CA PHE A 60 -32.29 19.09 9.68
C PHE A 60 -32.79 18.45 10.99
N VAL A 61 -31.89 17.87 11.79
CA VAL A 61 -32.25 17.12 12.99
C VAL A 61 -32.99 17.97 14.04
N PRO A 62 -32.57 19.20 14.37
CA PRO A 62 -33.27 20.03 15.37
C PRO A 62 -34.66 20.43 14.92
N GLN A 63 -34.92 20.45 13.62
CA GLN A 63 -36.20 20.83 13.04
C GLN A 63 -37.13 19.63 12.85
N GLY A 64 -36.68 18.40 13.17
CA GLY A 64 -37.45 17.18 12.96
C GLY A 64 -37.67 16.81 11.48
N ARG A 65 -36.92 17.42 10.56
CA ARG A 65 -37.08 17.25 9.10
C ARG A 65 -36.31 16.02 8.59
N TYR A 66 -36.64 14.86 9.13
CA TYR A 66 -35.90 13.63 8.83
C TYR A 66 -36.09 13.11 7.40
N ASN A 67 -37.24 13.36 6.75
CA ASN A 67 -37.47 12.95 5.36
C ASN A 67 -36.57 13.71 4.42
N GLU A 68 -36.48 15.03 4.56
CA GLU A 68 -35.61 15.87 3.76
C GLU A 68 -34.12 15.54 4.00
N LEU A 69 -33.77 15.21 5.23
CA LEU A 69 -32.44 14.71 5.56
C LEU A 69 -32.12 13.40 4.83
N GLN A 70 -33.10 12.49 4.75
CA GLN A 70 -32.92 11.21 4.05
C GLN A 70 -32.70 11.43 2.55
N ASP A 71 -33.46 12.34 1.94
CA ASP A 71 -33.32 12.68 0.52
C ASP A 71 -31.97 13.32 0.23
N ALA A 72 -31.56 14.30 1.06
CA ALA A 72 -30.26 14.97 0.94
C ALA A 72 -29.08 13.99 1.12
N LEU A 73 -29.17 13.04 2.07
CA LEU A 73 -28.17 12.02 2.24
C LEU A 73 -28.14 11.00 1.09
N GLY A 74 -29.30 10.69 0.51
CA GLY A 74 -29.40 9.85 -0.68
C GLY A 74 -28.72 10.48 -1.88
N GLU A 75 -28.94 11.78 -2.09
CA GLU A 75 -28.29 12.56 -3.14
C GLU A 75 -26.77 12.64 -2.92
N LEU A 76 -26.36 12.95 -1.69
CA LEU A 76 -24.94 12.98 -1.31
C LEU A 76 -24.24 11.65 -1.61
N LEU A 77 -24.86 10.52 -1.28
CA LEU A 77 -24.31 9.19 -1.55
C LEU A 77 -24.21 8.86 -3.03
N ASN A 78 -25.13 9.37 -3.84
CA ASN A 78 -25.11 9.16 -5.28
C ASN A 78 -24.09 10.05 -6.00
N GLU A 79 -23.89 11.27 -5.52
CA GLU A 79 -22.96 12.23 -6.11
C GLU A 79 -21.50 12.00 -5.65
N THR A 80 -21.32 11.50 -4.43
CA THR A 80 -19.99 11.36 -3.84
C THR A 80 -19.33 10.08 -4.32
N ASN A 81 -18.50 10.18 -5.34
CA ASN A 81 -17.58 9.11 -5.78
C ASN A 81 -16.47 8.80 -4.74
N GLU A 82 -16.55 9.37 -3.55
CA GLU A 82 -15.49 9.36 -2.53
C GLU A 82 -15.54 8.16 -1.58
N GLY A 83 -16.23 7.09 -1.97
CA GLY A 83 -16.22 5.83 -1.22
C GLY A 83 -17.15 5.79 -0.01
N LEU A 84 -18.04 6.77 0.18
CA LEU A 84 -19.09 6.74 1.20
C LEU A 84 -20.17 5.73 0.77
N ILE A 85 -20.38 4.69 1.57
CA ILE A 85 -21.24 3.55 1.19
C ILE A 85 -22.61 3.59 1.87
N TYR A 86 -22.64 4.03 3.12
CA TYR A 86 -23.89 4.20 3.87
C TYR A 86 -23.73 5.28 4.95
N VAL A 87 -24.86 5.84 5.34
CA VAL A 87 -24.98 6.78 6.46
C VAL A 87 -26.19 6.40 7.30
N ARG A 88 -26.04 6.46 8.60
CA ARG A 88 -27.13 6.36 9.59
C ARG A 88 -27.06 7.53 10.54
N ILE A 89 -28.22 8.10 10.83
CA ILE A 89 -28.35 9.12 11.86
C ILE A 89 -29.08 8.53 13.03
N VAL A 90 -28.45 8.58 14.18
CA VAL A 90 -28.96 8.07 15.47
C VAL A 90 -29.19 9.26 16.37
N ASP A 91 -30.36 9.37 16.97
CA ASP A 91 -30.69 10.42 17.89
C ASP A 91 -30.05 10.24 19.29
N SER A 92 -30.28 11.19 20.19
CA SER A 92 -29.78 11.13 21.56
C SER A 92 -30.39 9.97 22.39
N THR A 93 -31.49 9.36 21.92
CA THR A 93 -32.14 8.20 22.55
C THR A 93 -31.63 6.86 22.05
N GLY A 94 -30.71 6.88 21.07
CA GLY A 94 -30.15 5.67 20.43
C GLY A 94 -31.03 5.10 19.31
N GLN A 95 -32.10 5.80 18.91
CA GLN A 95 -32.95 5.36 17.80
C GLN A 95 -32.39 5.85 16.46
N THR A 96 -32.34 4.96 15.49
CA THR A 96 -31.98 5.31 14.12
C THR A 96 -33.14 6.05 13.45
N ARG A 97 -32.96 7.31 13.12
CA ARG A 97 -33.97 8.19 12.49
C ARG A 97 -33.87 8.19 10.98
N VAL A 98 -32.67 8.15 10.43
CA VAL A 98 -32.43 8.18 9.01
C VAL A 98 -31.44 7.09 8.61
N ARG A 99 -31.65 6.48 7.45
CA ARG A 99 -30.78 5.47 6.85
C ARG A 99 -30.68 5.74 5.36
N ALA A 100 -29.45 5.91 4.86
CA ALA A 100 -29.20 6.05 3.43
C ALA A 100 -28.01 5.18 3.03
N GLY A 101 -28.01 4.63 1.82
CA GLY A 101 -26.93 3.82 1.26
C GLY A 101 -27.36 2.39 0.92
N LEU A 102 -26.37 1.51 0.71
CA LEU A 102 -26.60 0.13 0.29
C LEU A 102 -27.39 -0.67 1.34
N PRO A 103 -28.50 -1.33 0.96
CA PRO A 103 -29.36 -2.06 1.90
C PRO A 103 -28.62 -3.12 2.70
N GLU A 104 -27.68 -3.83 2.09
CA GLU A 104 -26.88 -4.87 2.74
C GLU A 104 -26.03 -4.33 3.90
N MET A 105 -25.52 -3.11 3.75
CA MET A 105 -24.68 -2.45 4.75
C MET A 105 -25.53 -1.86 5.90
N LEU A 106 -26.79 -1.57 5.63
CA LEU A 106 -27.73 -1.04 6.63
C LEU A 106 -28.21 -2.10 7.63
N THR A 107 -28.04 -3.38 7.36
CA THR A 107 -28.42 -4.49 8.25
C THR A 107 -27.29 -4.95 9.16
N LEU A 108 -26.04 -4.57 8.89
CA LEU A 108 -24.89 -4.99 9.68
C LEU A 108 -24.94 -4.41 11.09
N PRO A 109 -24.68 -5.22 12.13
CA PRO A 109 -24.46 -4.70 13.47
C PRO A 109 -23.21 -3.83 13.48
N LEU A 110 -23.32 -2.60 13.97
CA LEU A 110 -22.19 -1.69 14.07
C LEU A 110 -21.42 -1.95 15.34
N PRO A 111 -20.09 -1.93 15.32
CA PRO A 111 -19.30 -1.97 16.53
C PRO A 111 -19.60 -0.74 17.38
N ASP A 112 -19.80 -0.96 18.69
CA ASP A 112 -20.13 0.10 19.64
C ASP A 112 -19.01 1.14 19.81
N ASP A 113 -17.77 0.80 19.49
CA ASP A 113 -16.61 1.66 19.62
C ASP A 113 -16.17 2.26 18.29
N ALA A 114 -16.33 3.56 18.18
CA ALA A 114 -15.99 4.40 17.04
C ALA A 114 -14.48 4.59 16.80
N ALA A 115 -13.63 3.97 17.58
CA ALA A 115 -12.21 4.27 17.63
C ALA A 115 -11.30 3.23 16.97
N ALA A 116 -11.81 2.09 16.57
CA ALA A 116 -10.99 1.06 15.96
C ALA A 116 -10.83 1.28 14.45
N LEU A 117 -9.93 2.16 14.07
CA LEU A 117 -9.22 2.13 12.78
C LEU A 117 -8.37 0.84 12.70
N ASN A 118 -9.00 -0.31 12.92
CA ASN A 118 -8.38 -1.60 12.71
C ASN A 118 -8.47 -1.95 11.22
N LEU A 119 -7.52 -1.45 10.45
CA LEU A 119 -7.26 -1.82 9.05
C LEU A 119 -7.02 -3.34 8.84
N GLY A 120 -7.09 -4.14 9.89
CA GLY A 120 -6.74 -5.56 9.84
C GLY A 120 -7.74 -6.56 10.40
N ALA A 121 -8.69 -6.18 11.25
CA ALA A 121 -9.43 -7.17 12.04
C ALA A 121 -10.96 -7.19 11.86
N GLY A 122 -11.54 -6.38 10.99
CA GLY A 122 -12.99 -6.27 10.85
C GLY A 122 -13.48 -5.82 9.47
N THR A 123 -12.65 -5.89 8.47
CA THR A 123 -13.03 -5.52 7.10
C THR A 123 -13.77 -6.64 6.39
N GLN A 124 -15.00 -6.92 6.81
CA GLN A 124 -15.96 -7.48 5.87
C GLN A 124 -16.15 -6.43 4.77
N HIS A 125 -15.76 -6.76 3.54
CA HIS A 125 -15.94 -5.94 2.34
C HIS A 125 -15.05 -4.69 2.19
N ASN A 126 -13.84 -4.61 2.81
CA ASN A 126 -12.97 -3.42 2.72
C ASN A 126 -13.67 -2.10 3.13
N LEU A 127 -14.47 -2.15 4.17
CA LEU A 127 -15.26 -1.04 4.68
C LEU A 127 -14.78 -0.65 6.08
N ILE A 128 -14.60 0.65 6.31
CA ILE A 128 -14.34 1.20 7.64
C ILE A 128 -15.63 1.83 8.16
N HIS A 129 -16.06 1.39 9.33
CA HIS A 129 -17.22 1.94 10.01
C HIS A 129 -16.78 3.04 10.97
N ILE A 130 -17.44 4.20 10.89
CA ILE A 130 -17.11 5.38 11.67
C ILE A 130 -18.36 5.85 12.39
N ARG A 131 -18.21 6.20 13.67
CA ARG A 131 -19.24 6.86 14.46
C ARG A 131 -18.72 8.20 14.96
N ARG A 132 -19.46 9.27 14.74
CA ARG A 132 -19.10 10.62 15.20
C ARG A 132 -20.29 11.27 15.88
N PRO A 133 -20.08 12.03 16.96
CA PRO A 133 -21.15 12.84 17.55
C PRO A 133 -21.55 13.95 16.58
N VAL A 134 -22.84 14.20 16.49
CA VAL A 134 -23.38 15.39 15.81
C VAL A 134 -23.49 16.50 16.84
N LEU A 135 -22.77 17.58 16.60
CA LEU A 135 -22.72 18.73 17.51
C LEU A 135 -23.47 19.89 16.91
N LEU A 136 -24.39 20.47 17.69
CA LEU A 136 -25.08 21.71 17.42
C LEU A 136 -24.81 22.67 18.57
N GLU A 137 -24.20 23.82 18.32
CA GLU A 137 -23.87 24.83 19.34
C GLU A 137 -23.17 24.24 20.58
N ARG A 138 -22.25 23.28 20.38
CA ARG A 138 -21.55 22.49 21.43
C ARG A 138 -22.40 21.44 22.17
N ASN A 139 -23.68 21.33 21.85
CA ASN A 139 -24.52 20.27 22.42
C ASN A 139 -24.58 19.07 21.49
N GLN A 140 -24.45 17.89 22.04
CA GLN A 140 -24.58 16.66 21.25
C GLN A 140 -26.06 16.35 21.02
N VAL A 141 -26.48 16.38 19.76
CA VAL A 141 -27.88 16.12 19.35
C VAL A 141 -28.09 14.67 18.85
N GLY A 142 -27.02 13.93 18.68
CA GLY A 142 -27.05 12.54 18.25
C GLY A 142 -25.70 12.06 17.76
N TYR A 143 -25.73 11.00 16.95
CA TYR A 143 -24.54 10.42 16.30
C TYR A 143 -24.79 10.22 14.80
N VAL A 144 -23.79 10.49 14.00
CA VAL A 144 -23.70 10.02 12.63
C VAL A 144 -22.82 8.78 12.57
N GLN A 145 -23.33 7.75 11.95
CA GLN A 145 -22.61 6.51 11.67
C GLN A 145 -22.51 6.38 10.14
N PHE A 146 -21.32 6.18 9.63
CA PHE A 146 -21.12 6.05 8.20
C PHE A 146 -20.02 5.05 7.86
N GLY A 147 -20.08 4.48 6.70
CA GLY A 147 -19.10 3.54 6.18
C GLY A 147 -18.38 4.08 4.96
N VAL A 148 -17.04 4.01 5.00
CA VAL A 148 -16.19 4.41 3.88
C VAL A 148 -15.50 3.18 3.30
N SER A 149 -15.61 3.00 1.98
CA SER A 149 -14.92 1.94 1.25
C SER A 149 -13.43 2.25 1.10
N VAL A 150 -12.60 1.28 1.46
CA VAL A 150 -11.15 1.35 1.24
C VAL A 150 -10.68 0.42 0.12
N SER A 151 -11.61 -0.12 -0.67
CA SER A 151 -11.32 -1.07 -1.74
C SER A 151 -10.37 -0.50 -2.79
N ALA A 152 -10.59 0.73 -3.25
CA ALA A 152 -9.73 1.40 -4.22
C ALA A 152 -8.30 1.56 -3.68
N LEU A 153 -8.18 1.88 -2.39
CA LEU A 153 -6.89 2.10 -1.72
C LEU A 153 -6.14 0.78 -1.52
N SER A 154 -6.82 -0.29 -1.15
CA SER A 154 -6.24 -1.63 -1.00
C SER A 154 -5.75 -2.19 -2.34
N LEU A 155 -6.52 -2.02 -3.42
CA LEU A 155 -6.13 -2.40 -4.77
C LEU A 155 -4.92 -1.61 -5.27
N ALA A 156 -4.89 -0.29 -5.03
CA ALA A 156 -3.75 0.55 -5.38
C ALA A 156 -2.47 0.10 -4.65
N LYS A 157 -2.58 -0.17 -3.34
CA LYS A 157 -1.47 -0.69 -2.53
C LYS A 157 -0.93 -2.02 -3.07
N GLN A 158 -1.82 -2.96 -3.38
CA GLN A 158 -1.43 -4.26 -3.92
C GLN A 158 -0.76 -4.14 -5.29
N ARG A 159 -1.26 -3.25 -6.16
CA ARG A 159 -0.69 -3.00 -7.48
C ARG A 159 0.72 -2.42 -7.38
N ILE A 160 0.93 -1.43 -6.49
CA ILE A 160 2.25 -0.82 -6.25
C ILE A 160 3.24 -1.85 -5.71
N LEU A 161 2.84 -2.69 -4.75
CA LEU A 161 3.69 -3.75 -4.21
C LEU A 161 4.09 -4.76 -5.29
N ASN A 162 3.12 -5.22 -6.09
CA ASN A 162 3.40 -6.17 -7.17
C ASN A 162 4.34 -5.58 -8.23
N GLN A 163 4.14 -4.32 -8.61
CA GLN A 163 5.03 -3.62 -9.54
C GLN A 163 6.43 -3.45 -8.93
N GLY A 164 6.53 -3.09 -7.66
CA GLY A 164 7.80 -2.95 -6.94
C GLY A 164 8.59 -4.26 -6.93
N ILE A 165 7.92 -5.39 -6.61
CA ILE A 165 8.54 -6.72 -6.62
C ILE A 165 8.98 -7.10 -8.04
N ALA A 166 8.18 -6.83 -9.07
CA ALA A 166 8.53 -7.12 -10.45
C ALA A 166 9.77 -6.36 -10.93
N ILE A 167 9.83 -5.04 -10.65
CA ILE A 167 10.98 -4.19 -10.99
C ILE A 167 12.23 -4.68 -10.25
N ALA A 168 12.10 -4.96 -8.97
CA ALA A 168 13.18 -5.45 -8.14
C ALA A 168 13.75 -6.79 -8.63
N SER A 169 12.88 -7.71 -9.02
CA SER A 169 13.29 -9.00 -9.58
C SER A 169 14.03 -8.83 -10.92
N ALA A 170 13.55 -7.92 -11.78
CA ALA A 170 14.22 -7.60 -13.04
C ALA A 170 15.60 -6.98 -12.83
N GLU A 171 15.76 -6.09 -11.84
CA GLU A 171 17.02 -5.48 -11.48
C GLU A 171 18.04 -6.51 -11.00
N VAL A 172 17.64 -7.42 -10.11
CA VAL A 172 18.51 -8.51 -9.63
C VAL A 172 18.98 -9.39 -10.80
N LEU A 173 18.05 -9.79 -11.68
CA LEU A 173 18.38 -10.61 -12.86
C LEU A 173 19.35 -9.90 -13.79
N LEU A 174 19.12 -8.62 -14.07
CA LEU A 174 19.98 -7.81 -14.95
C LEU A 174 21.39 -7.69 -14.36
N THR A 175 21.50 -7.43 -13.07
CA THR A 175 22.79 -7.31 -12.38
C THR A 175 23.55 -8.64 -12.38
N LEU A 176 22.88 -9.77 -12.15
CA LEU A 176 23.49 -11.10 -12.23
C LEU A 176 24.01 -11.40 -13.65
N LEU A 177 23.24 -11.05 -14.68
CA LEU A 177 23.64 -11.18 -16.07
C LEU A 177 24.87 -10.34 -16.39
N LEU A 178 24.86 -9.05 -16.01
CA LEU A 178 25.98 -8.13 -16.25
C LEU A 178 27.25 -8.59 -15.53
N LEU A 179 27.16 -8.89 -14.22
CA LEU A 179 28.32 -9.38 -13.46
C LEU A 179 28.83 -10.73 -13.98
N GLY A 180 27.92 -11.63 -14.35
CA GLY A 180 28.26 -12.90 -14.96
C GLY A 180 29.01 -12.72 -16.29
N THR A 181 28.52 -11.85 -17.15
CA THR A 181 29.12 -11.56 -18.47
C THR A 181 30.49 -10.89 -18.31
N VAL A 182 30.60 -9.86 -17.47
CA VAL A 182 31.88 -9.18 -17.20
C VAL A 182 32.89 -10.16 -16.60
N GLY A 183 32.47 -10.93 -15.60
CA GLY A 183 33.32 -11.95 -14.98
C GLY A 183 33.81 -13.02 -15.97
N TYR A 184 32.94 -13.45 -16.88
CA TYR A 184 33.29 -14.41 -17.94
C TYR A 184 34.30 -13.81 -18.91
N LEU A 185 34.05 -12.59 -19.42
CA LEU A 185 34.96 -11.90 -20.37
C LEU A 185 36.33 -11.66 -19.74
N MET A 186 36.40 -11.10 -18.53
CA MET A 186 37.68 -10.86 -17.86
C MET A 186 38.49 -12.14 -17.70
N THR A 187 37.89 -13.23 -17.32
CA THR A 187 38.66 -14.45 -17.08
C THR A 187 39.05 -15.16 -18.34
N ARG A 188 38.23 -15.06 -19.39
CA ARG A 188 38.63 -15.56 -20.72
C ARG A 188 39.92 -14.88 -21.20
N ASN A 189 40.00 -13.56 -20.99
CA ASN A 189 41.17 -12.77 -21.39
C ASN A 189 42.39 -13.06 -20.52
N LEU A 190 42.23 -13.19 -19.20
CA LEU A 190 43.30 -13.58 -18.28
C LEU A 190 43.84 -14.98 -18.60
N GLY A 191 42.97 -15.95 -18.90
CA GLY A 191 43.40 -17.29 -19.30
C GLY A 191 44.16 -17.34 -20.61
N ARG A 192 43.90 -16.40 -21.53
CA ARG A 192 44.68 -16.25 -22.77
C ARG A 192 46.08 -15.67 -22.49
N LEU A 193 46.15 -14.63 -21.66
CA LEU A 193 47.42 -14.00 -21.25
C LEU A 193 48.31 -14.98 -20.46
N LEU A 194 47.74 -15.74 -19.56
CA LEU A 194 48.47 -16.73 -18.78
C LEU A 194 49.07 -17.81 -19.65
N ARG A 195 48.31 -18.34 -20.63
CA ARG A 195 48.82 -19.31 -21.62
C ARG A 195 49.92 -18.73 -22.49
N GLY A 196 49.78 -17.47 -22.94
CA GLY A 196 50.81 -16.78 -23.69
C GLY A 196 52.10 -16.59 -22.90
N SER A 197 51.97 -16.18 -21.61
CA SER A 197 53.12 -16.04 -20.71
C SER A 197 53.84 -17.39 -20.45
N GLN A 198 53.05 -18.46 -20.24
CA GLN A 198 53.63 -19.79 -20.06
C GLN A 198 54.34 -20.32 -21.32
N ALA A 199 53.82 -20.04 -22.52
CA ALA A 199 54.45 -20.41 -23.79
C ALA A 199 55.78 -19.69 -23.97
N ILE A 200 55.86 -18.40 -23.63
CA ILE A 200 57.08 -17.61 -23.66
C ILE A 200 58.09 -18.16 -22.63
N ALA A 201 57.67 -18.45 -21.41
CA ALA A 201 58.53 -19.02 -20.38
C ALA A 201 59.08 -20.43 -20.74
N ALA A 202 58.35 -21.18 -21.60
CA ALA A 202 58.75 -22.45 -22.14
C ALA A 202 59.63 -22.32 -23.38
N GLY A 203 60.08 -21.12 -23.78
CA GLY A 203 60.99 -20.87 -24.90
C GLY A 203 60.32 -20.85 -26.29
N GLN A 204 58.98 -20.89 -26.35
CA GLN A 204 58.23 -20.84 -27.62
C GLN A 204 57.98 -19.39 -28.06
N LEU A 205 59.01 -18.74 -28.63
CA LEU A 205 58.99 -17.33 -29.09
C LEU A 205 58.11 -17.10 -30.35
N SER A 206 57.62 -18.13 -30.99
CA SER A 206 56.77 -18.04 -32.19
C SER A 206 55.27 -18.05 -31.91
N HIS A 207 54.86 -18.09 -30.62
CA HIS A 207 53.44 -18.15 -30.27
C HIS A 207 52.80 -16.76 -30.42
N ARG A 208 52.06 -16.51 -31.53
CA ARG A 208 51.25 -15.33 -31.73
C ARG A 208 49.95 -15.45 -30.95
N LEU A 209 49.66 -14.47 -30.11
CA LEU A 209 48.33 -14.34 -29.49
C LEU A 209 47.30 -14.05 -30.59
N PRO A 210 46.20 -14.81 -30.69
CA PRO A 210 45.11 -14.45 -31.61
C PRO A 210 44.48 -13.13 -31.14
N GLU A 211 44.24 -12.22 -32.05
CA GLU A 211 43.53 -10.95 -31.82
C GLU A 211 42.12 -11.12 -31.27
#